data_be15580167a1bd5d4f4ebab9a49b0f04
#
_entry.id   be15580167a1bd5d4f4ebab9a49b0f04
#
_cell.length_a   1.000
_cell.length_b   1.000
_cell.length_c   1.000
_cell.angle_alpha   90.00
_cell.angle_beta   90.00
_cell.angle_gamma   90.00
#
_symmetry.space_group_name_H-M   'P 1'
#
loop_
_entity.id
_entity.type
_entity.pdbx_description
1 polymer ?
#
loop_
_entity_poly.entity_id
_entity_poly.type
_entity_poly.pdbx_seq_one_letter_code
_entity_poly.pdbx_strand_id
1 'polypeptide(L)'
;YADCDLVVGADGINSIVRRTHDKAFGTSERMLTSRMAWYGATRRIEPSHLTFRKTPYGYFWSVGYGHSATHSTFVAECEEKAWELSGMARMSPDEQVAFTEKLFANELKGARILSNNSAWKTLPVIRVKEWSVGNCVLVGDALHSPHPSIGSGTRLSMGDAAALAASIVKYPPDVPAALADCREQREPAEVKLVVPMERSFEWYETIGSRADAMTPAQLVFDYMQRTGRMSVERMQKDAPEFF
;
A
#
# COMPACT_ATOMS: atom_id res chain seq x y z
N TYR A 1 -16.42 -26.43 -1.98
CA TYR A 1 -15.33 -26.39 -0.97
C TYR A 1 -15.74 -26.98 0.41
N ALA A 2 -17.02 -27.38 0.57
CA ALA A 2 -17.51 -27.95 1.83
C ALA A 2 -16.82 -29.28 2.19
N ASP A 3 -16.30 -30.01 1.20
CA ASP A 3 -15.64 -31.31 1.37
C ASP A 3 -14.10 -31.21 1.48
N CYS A 4 -13.55 -29.99 1.56
CA CYS A 4 -12.14 -29.78 1.75
C CYS A 4 -11.80 -29.70 3.24
N ASP A 5 -10.68 -30.31 3.66
CA ASP A 5 -10.18 -30.18 5.05
C ASP A 5 -9.76 -28.74 5.36
N LEU A 6 -9.27 -28.01 4.35
CA LEU A 6 -8.83 -26.62 4.47
C LEU A 6 -9.10 -25.84 3.19
N VAL A 7 -9.62 -24.63 3.31
CA VAL A 7 -9.78 -23.64 2.24
C VAL A 7 -8.92 -22.43 2.57
N VAL A 8 -7.98 -22.08 1.67
CA VAL A 8 -7.09 -20.94 1.85
C VAL A 8 -7.55 -19.78 0.97
N GLY A 9 -8.02 -18.70 1.59
CA GLY A 9 -8.33 -17.44 0.92
C GLY A 9 -7.05 -16.63 0.68
N ALA A 10 -6.42 -16.83 -0.48
CA ALA A 10 -5.26 -16.10 -0.97
C ALA A 10 -5.61 -15.27 -2.22
N ASP A 11 -6.88 -14.88 -2.34
CA ASP A 11 -7.51 -14.29 -3.52
C ASP A 11 -7.54 -12.75 -3.49
N GLY A 12 -6.65 -12.16 -2.67
CA GLY A 12 -6.34 -10.74 -2.68
C GLY A 12 -7.39 -9.85 -2.00
N ILE A 13 -7.24 -8.54 -2.21
CA ILE A 13 -8.03 -7.50 -1.53
C ILE A 13 -9.55 -7.66 -1.74
N ASN A 14 -9.97 -8.24 -2.86
CA ASN A 14 -11.38 -8.50 -3.19
C ASN A 14 -11.82 -9.93 -2.84
N SER A 15 -11.19 -10.56 -1.87
CA SER A 15 -11.39 -11.95 -1.49
C SER A 15 -12.86 -12.39 -1.47
N ILE A 16 -13.16 -13.42 -2.24
CA ILE A 16 -14.47 -14.08 -2.23
C ILE A 16 -14.63 -14.90 -0.95
N VAL A 17 -13.56 -15.58 -0.51
CA VAL A 17 -13.57 -16.38 0.73
C VAL A 17 -13.92 -15.49 1.93
N ARG A 18 -13.27 -14.32 2.06
CA ARG A 18 -13.58 -13.36 3.12
C ARG A 18 -15.04 -12.89 3.04
N ARG A 19 -15.49 -12.44 1.87
CA ARG A 19 -16.85 -11.90 1.70
C ARG A 19 -17.95 -12.94 1.95
N THR A 20 -17.70 -14.21 1.61
CA THR A 20 -18.67 -15.29 1.86
C THR A 20 -18.92 -15.51 3.36
N HIS A 21 -17.93 -15.25 4.21
CA HIS A 21 -17.99 -15.42 5.66
C HIS A 21 -17.76 -14.11 6.43
N ASP A 22 -18.09 -12.96 5.83
CA ASP A 22 -17.74 -11.62 6.27
C ASP A 22 -18.03 -11.35 7.75
N LYS A 23 -19.24 -11.69 8.21
CA LYS A 23 -19.65 -11.51 9.61
C LYS A 23 -18.82 -12.37 10.58
N ALA A 24 -18.49 -13.61 10.17
CA ALA A 24 -17.73 -14.52 11.01
C ALA A 24 -16.26 -14.13 11.09
N PHE A 25 -15.69 -13.64 10.01
CA PHE A 25 -14.34 -13.04 10.00
C PHE A 25 -14.27 -11.69 10.74
N GLY A 26 -15.42 -11.06 11.01
CA GLY A 26 -15.48 -9.75 11.66
C GLY A 26 -14.78 -8.67 10.82
N THR A 27 -15.01 -8.68 9.51
CA THR A 27 -14.41 -7.74 8.58
C THR A 27 -14.95 -6.33 8.78
N SER A 28 -14.06 -5.35 8.73
CA SER A 28 -14.41 -3.94 8.56
C SER A 28 -13.65 -3.33 7.39
N GLU A 29 -14.29 -2.41 6.69
CA GLU A 29 -13.73 -1.75 5.51
C GLU A 29 -13.96 -0.24 5.60
N ARG A 30 -12.91 0.54 5.30
CA ARG A 30 -12.96 2.00 5.14
C ARG A 30 -12.24 2.39 3.86
N MET A 31 -12.90 3.13 2.98
CA MET A 31 -12.24 3.69 1.80
C MET A 31 -11.39 4.91 2.18
N LEU A 32 -10.20 4.99 1.64
CA LEU A 32 -9.38 6.20 1.67
C LEU A 32 -9.92 7.19 0.65
N THR A 33 -9.58 8.46 0.80
CA THR A 33 -10.02 9.52 -0.11
C THR A 33 -8.98 9.82 -1.19
N SER A 34 -7.70 9.66 -0.88
CA SER A 34 -6.63 9.79 -1.85
C SER A 34 -6.76 8.75 -2.97
N ARG A 35 -6.33 9.13 -4.15
CA ARG A 35 -6.36 8.26 -5.32
C ARG A 35 -4.96 7.95 -5.81
N MET A 36 -4.80 6.75 -6.35
CA MET A 36 -3.53 6.30 -6.91
C MET A 36 -3.71 5.55 -8.21
N ALA A 37 -2.67 5.61 -9.06
CA ALA A 37 -2.49 4.72 -10.19
C ALA A 37 -1.08 4.13 -10.18
N TRP A 38 -0.99 2.83 -10.44
CA TRP A 38 0.28 2.08 -10.41
C TRP A 38 0.75 1.82 -11.84
N TYR A 39 1.60 2.67 -12.34
CA TYR A 39 2.11 2.65 -13.70
C TYR A 39 3.50 2.02 -13.81
N GLY A 40 3.88 1.67 -15.04
CA GLY A 40 5.27 1.52 -15.44
C GLY A 40 5.79 2.77 -16.14
N ALA A 41 7.11 2.84 -16.33
CA ALA A 41 7.76 3.85 -17.16
C ALA A 41 8.81 3.21 -18.07
N THR A 42 8.93 3.72 -19.31
CA THR A 42 9.81 3.17 -20.37
C THR A 42 11.29 3.54 -20.21
N ARG A 43 11.70 3.91 -19.02
CA ARG A 43 13.07 4.27 -18.68
C ARG A 43 13.39 3.84 -17.25
N ARG A 44 14.66 3.51 -17.00
CA ARG A 44 15.16 3.34 -15.64
C ARG A 44 15.21 4.69 -14.92
N ILE A 45 14.46 4.80 -13.83
CA ILE A 45 14.43 5.97 -12.94
C ILE A 45 15.46 5.73 -11.84
N GLU A 46 16.49 6.57 -11.82
CA GLU A 46 17.53 6.58 -10.80
C GLU A 46 17.96 8.04 -10.52
N PRO A 47 18.19 8.36 -9.22
CA PRO A 47 17.86 7.56 -8.03
C PRO A 47 16.36 7.36 -7.87
N SER A 48 15.95 6.38 -7.04
CA SER A 48 14.54 6.28 -6.63
C SER A 48 14.13 7.57 -5.94
N HIS A 49 12.90 8.00 -6.19
CA HIS A 49 12.43 9.27 -5.64
C HIS A 49 10.99 9.17 -5.12
N LEU A 50 10.67 10.07 -4.22
CA LEU A 50 9.33 10.49 -3.88
C LEU A 50 9.26 11.99 -4.12
N THR A 51 8.31 12.44 -4.92
CA THR A 51 8.11 13.86 -5.25
C THR A 51 6.73 14.30 -4.81
N PHE A 52 6.64 15.40 -4.08
CA PHE A 52 5.39 16.10 -3.79
C PHE A 52 5.30 17.35 -4.67
N ARG A 53 4.15 17.55 -5.31
CA ARG A 53 3.93 18.67 -6.22
C ARG A 53 2.67 19.43 -5.88
N LYS A 54 2.83 20.69 -5.49
CA LYS A 54 1.71 21.62 -5.35
C LYS A 54 1.27 22.09 -6.73
N THR A 55 -0.03 22.06 -6.99
CA THR A 55 -0.68 22.57 -8.21
C THR A 55 -1.80 23.54 -7.84
N PRO A 56 -2.37 24.27 -8.83
CA PRO A 56 -3.59 25.04 -8.57
C PRO A 56 -4.79 24.21 -8.10
N TYR A 57 -4.75 22.90 -8.31
CA TYR A 57 -5.83 21.97 -7.93
C TYR A 57 -5.64 21.38 -6.53
N GLY A 58 -4.43 21.39 -6.00
CA GLY A 58 -4.03 20.73 -4.76
C GLY A 58 -2.74 19.91 -4.95
N TYR A 59 -2.53 18.91 -4.11
CA TYR A 59 -1.30 18.15 -4.08
C TYR A 59 -1.40 16.84 -4.86
N PHE A 60 -0.36 16.60 -5.65
CA PHE A 60 -0.03 15.32 -6.28
C PHE A 60 1.31 14.84 -5.77
N TRP A 61 1.51 13.54 -5.76
CA TRP A 61 2.84 12.98 -5.48
C TRP A 61 3.10 11.75 -6.33
N SER A 62 4.38 11.42 -6.47
CA SER A 62 4.81 10.25 -7.23
C SER A 62 5.96 9.55 -6.55
N VAL A 63 5.97 8.22 -6.67
CA VAL A 63 7.09 7.36 -6.32
C VAL A 63 7.60 6.71 -7.60
N GLY A 64 8.89 6.89 -7.88
CA GLY A 64 9.53 6.30 -9.06
C GLY A 64 10.77 5.51 -8.67
N TYR A 65 10.91 4.29 -9.18
CA TYR A 65 12.11 3.45 -8.99
C TYR A 65 12.32 2.46 -10.12
N GLY A 66 13.59 2.26 -10.48
CA GLY A 66 13.99 1.29 -11.49
C GLY A 66 13.86 -0.14 -10.99
N HIS A 67 13.20 -1.01 -11.77
CA HIS A 67 13.11 -2.44 -11.49
C HIS A 67 13.83 -3.30 -12.53
N SER A 68 14.27 -2.69 -13.62
CA SER A 68 15.11 -3.34 -14.65
C SER A 68 16.08 -2.33 -15.26
N ALA A 69 16.92 -2.76 -16.20
CA ALA A 69 17.83 -1.87 -16.92
C ALA A 69 17.11 -0.79 -17.74
N THR A 70 15.88 -1.05 -18.19
CA THR A 70 15.15 -0.23 -19.14
C THR A 70 13.79 0.28 -18.65
N HIS A 71 13.28 -0.24 -17.54
CA HIS A 71 11.93 0.09 -17.05
C HIS A 71 11.93 0.40 -15.57
N SER A 72 10.89 1.12 -15.18
CA SER A 72 10.63 1.51 -13.79
C SER A 72 9.18 1.31 -13.42
N THR A 73 8.93 1.18 -12.12
CA THR A 73 7.63 1.43 -11.52
C THR A 73 7.48 2.93 -11.33
N PHE A 74 6.31 3.46 -11.66
CA PHE A 74 5.93 4.84 -11.43
C PHE A 74 4.52 4.88 -10.83
N VAL A 75 4.45 5.15 -9.55
CA VAL A 75 3.17 5.31 -8.84
C VAL A 75 2.86 6.79 -8.78
N ALA A 76 1.67 7.17 -9.23
CA ALA A 76 1.17 8.53 -9.12
C ALA A 76 -0.04 8.56 -8.19
N GLU A 77 -0.10 9.57 -7.34
CA GLU A 77 -1.13 9.72 -6.33
C GLU A 77 -1.56 11.18 -6.20
N CYS A 78 -2.78 11.42 -5.68
CA CYS A 78 -3.26 12.75 -5.36
C CYS A 78 -4.27 12.73 -4.20
N GLU A 79 -4.39 13.87 -3.53
CA GLU A 79 -5.48 14.11 -2.60
C GLU A 79 -6.83 14.23 -3.34
N GLU A 80 -7.92 13.96 -2.64
CA GLU A 80 -9.29 14.01 -3.19
C GLU A 80 -9.58 15.35 -3.85
N LYS A 81 -9.27 16.45 -3.19
CA LYS A 81 -9.46 17.81 -3.72
C LYS A 81 -8.75 18.01 -5.06
N ALA A 82 -7.53 17.53 -5.19
CA ALA A 82 -6.77 17.64 -6.44
C ALA A 82 -7.39 16.83 -7.56
N TRP A 83 -7.91 15.63 -7.27
CA TRP A 83 -8.65 14.81 -8.21
C TRP A 83 -9.91 15.52 -8.75
N GLU A 84 -10.70 16.10 -7.86
CA GLU A 84 -11.95 16.78 -8.21
C GLU A 84 -11.68 18.04 -9.05
N LEU A 85 -10.82 18.93 -8.55
CA LEU A 85 -10.57 20.23 -9.17
C LEU A 85 -9.78 20.14 -10.49
N SER A 86 -8.93 19.14 -10.66
CA SER A 86 -8.21 18.92 -11.93
C SER A 86 -9.11 18.42 -13.05
N GLY A 87 -10.29 17.91 -12.72
CA GLY A 87 -11.21 17.32 -13.68
C GLY A 87 -10.82 15.89 -14.12
N MET A 88 -9.84 15.27 -13.49
CA MET A 88 -9.37 13.91 -13.83
C MET A 88 -10.48 12.86 -13.79
N ALA A 89 -11.51 13.05 -12.96
CA ALA A 89 -12.68 12.17 -12.91
C ALA A 89 -13.46 12.07 -14.24
N ARG A 90 -13.30 13.06 -15.12
CA ARG A 90 -13.99 13.13 -16.42
C ARG A 90 -13.08 12.79 -17.61
N MET A 91 -11.79 12.60 -17.35
CA MET A 91 -10.81 12.25 -18.36
C MET A 91 -10.89 10.75 -18.70
N SER A 92 -10.68 10.42 -19.95
CA SER A 92 -10.41 9.06 -20.38
C SER A 92 -9.10 8.53 -19.78
N PRO A 93 -8.88 7.21 -19.73
CA PRO A 93 -7.61 6.65 -19.24
C PRO A 93 -6.38 7.23 -19.94
N ASP A 94 -6.45 7.45 -21.25
CA ASP A 94 -5.34 8.02 -22.01
C ASP A 94 -5.09 9.50 -21.68
N GLU A 95 -6.15 10.27 -21.46
CA GLU A 95 -6.03 11.65 -21.00
C GLU A 95 -5.46 11.73 -19.56
N GLN A 96 -5.82 10.80 -18.68
CA GLN A 96 -5.25 10.70 -17.33
C GLN A 96 -3.75 10.37 -17.39
N VAL A 97 -3.33 9.48 -18.30
CA VAL A 97 -1.91 9.19 -18.54
C VAL A 97 -1.18 10.43 -19.05
N ALA A 98 -1.72 11.10 -20.08
CA ALA A 98 -1.11 12.31 -20.63
C ALA A 98 -1.01 13.45 -19.61
N PHE A 99 -2.05 13.64 -18.78
CA PHE A 99 -2.02 14.59 -17.66
C PHE A 99 -0.92 14.24 -16.66
N THR A 100 -0.78 12.97 -16.30
CA THR A 100 0.23 12.49 -15.36
C THR A 100 1.64 12.66 -15.93
N GLU A 101 1.86 12.35 -17.20
CA GLU A 101 3.15 12.59 -17.90
C GLU A 101 3.54 14.06 -17.88
N LYS A 102 2.59 14.95 -18.19
CA LYS A 102 2.82 16.39 -18.16
C LYS A 102 3.13 16.89 -16.74
N LEU A 103 2.39 16.42 -15.76
CA LEU A 103 2.54 16.81 -14.35
C LEU A 103 3.93 16.41 -13.82
N PHE A 104 4.40 15.21 -14.14
CA PHE A 104 5.66 14.65 -13.66
C PHE A 104 6.76 14.56 -14.73
N ALA A 105 6.74 15.50 -15.69
CA ALA A 105 7.70 15.51 -16.79
C ALA A 105 9.17 15.56 -16.32
N ASN A 106 9.45 16.26 -15.23
CA ASN A 106 10.80 16.37 -14.66
C ASN A 106 11.29 15.03 -14.09
N GLU A 107 10.42 14.27 -13.44
CA GLU A 107 10.72 12.97 -12.83
C GLU A 107 10.84 11.90 -13.91
N LEU A 108 9.98 11.95 -14.90
CA LEU A 108 9.96 11.01 -16.02
C LEU A 108 11.12 11.25 -17.01
N LYS A 109 11.64 12.50 -17.13
CA LYS A 109 12.78 12.84 -18.02
C LYS A 109 12.63 12.29 -19.44
N GLY A 110 11.44 12.40 -20.01
CA GLY A 110 11.09 11.92 -21.35
C GLY A 110 10.69 10.44 -21.44
N ALA A 111 10.62 9.71 -20.31
CA ALA A 111 10.00 8.39 -20.29
C ALA A 111 8.49 8.49 -20.55
N ARG A 112 7.94 7.47 -21.22
CA ARG A 112 6.50 7.32 -21.39
C ARG A 112 5.94 6.48 -20.25
N ILE A 113 4.74 6.81 -19.82
CA ILE A 113 3.99 5.99 -18.88
C ILE A 113 3.43 4.76 -19.60
N LEU A 114 3.58 3.61 -18.96
CA LEU A 114 2.95 2.35 -19.35
C LEU A 114 1.77 2.13 -18.39
N SER A 115 0.56 2.21 -18.92
CA SER A 115 -0.66 2.14 -18.09
C SER A 115 -0.89 0.74 -17.50
N ASN A 116 -0.52 -0.33 -18.22
CA ASN A 116 -0.68 -1.73 -17.77
C ASN A 116 -2.09 -2.03 -17.21
N ASN A 117 -3.12 -1.44 -17.80
CA ASN A 117 -4.49 -1.48 -17.31
C ASN A 117 -4.69 -0.85 -15.90
N SER A 118 -3.74 -0.07 -15.44
CA SER A 118 -3.88 0.67 -14.18
C SER A 118 -4.86 1.84 -14.36
N ALA A 119 -5.82 1.89 -13.47
CA ALA A 119 -6.76 3.02 -13.36
C ALA A 119 -6.53 3.75 -12.04
N TRP A 120 -6.79 5.05 -12.03
CA TRP A 120 -6.84 5.81 -10.78
C TRP A 120 -7.97 5.31 -9.91
N LYS A 121 -7.65 4.92 -8.69
CA LYS A 121 -8.60 4.35 -7.73
C LYS A 121 -8.27 4.78 -6.30
N THR A 122 -9.27 4.78 -5.46
CA THR A 122 -9.11 4.80 -4.00
C THR A 122 -8.76 3.40 -3.51
N LEU A 123 -8.14 3.32 -2.35
CA LEU A 123 -7.79 2.04 -1.74
C LEU A 123 -8.66 1.80 -0.49
N PRO A 124 -9.17 0.58 -0.29
CA PRO A 124 -9.80 0.22 0.96
C PRO A 124 -8.76 -0.11 2.03
N VAL A 125 -9.03 0.28 3.25
CA VAL A 125 -8.37 -0.25 4.45
C VAL A 125 -9.26 -1.35 4.99
N ILE A 126 -8.80 -2.58 4.87
CA ILE A 126 -9.54 -3.77 5.31
C ILE A 126 -8.89 -4.29 6.60
N ARG A 127 -9.74 -4.59 7.57
CA ARG A 127 -9.35 -5.24 8.83
C ARG A 127 -10.19 -6.47 9.02
N VAL A 128 -9.55 -7.53 9.39
CA VAL A 128 -10.14 -8.83 9.67
C VAL A 128 -9.81 -9.19 11.10
N LYS A 129 -10.83 -9.48 11.89
CA LYS A 129 -10.67 -9.81 13.31
C LYS A 129 -10.23 -11.26 13.52
N GLU A 130 -10.90 -12.18 12.82
CA GLU A 130 -10.59 -13.61 12.88
C GLU A 130 -9.87 -14.03 11.59
N TRP A 131 -8.73 -14.69 11.73
CA TRP A 131 -7.92 -15.13 10.59
C TRP A 131 -8.45 -16.40 9.94
N SER A 132 -9.16 -17.20 10.74
CA SER A 132 -9.80 -18.42 10.27
C SER A 132 -11.22 -18.57 10.82
N VAL A 133 -12.08 -19.20 10.03
CA VAL A 133 -13.48 -19.50 10.36
C VAL A 133 -13.82 -20.88 9.80
N GLY A 134 -14.13 -21.82 10.70
CA GLY A 134 -14.32 -23.21 10.31
C GLY A 134 -13.05 -23.78 9.64
N ASN A 135 -13.19 -24.30 8.43
CA ASN A 135 -12.08 -24.80 7.62
C ASN A 135 -11.49 -23.75 6.66
N CYS A 136 -11.90 -22.47 6.76
CA CYS A 136 -11.39 -21.38 5.91
C CYS A 136 -10.36 -20.56 6.68
N VAL A 137 -9.21 -20.25 6.03
CA VAL A 137 -8.18 -19.32 6.54
C VAL A 137 -7.87 -18.27 5.50
N LEU A 138 -7.61 -17.03 5.92
CA LEU A 138 -7.18 -15.94 5.05
C LEU A 138 -5.68 -15.71 5.18
N VAL A 139 -5.03 -15.36 4.08
CA VAL A 139 -3.61 -14.98 4.02
C VAL A 139 -3.39 -13.81 3.06
N GLY A 140 -2.31 -13.06 3.28
CA GLY A 140 -1.94 -11.95 2.40
C GLY A 140 -3.01 -10.86 2.33
N ASP A 141 -3.22 -10.27 1.13
CA ASP A 141 -4.17 -9.16 0.96
C ASP A 141 -5.64 -9.55 1.19
N ALA A 142 -5.96 -10.84 1.25
CA ALA A 142 -7.27 -11.31 1.67
C ALA A 142 -7.49 -11.11 3.17
N LEU A 143 -6.44 -11.27 3.97
CA LEU A 143 -6.45 -11.10 5.42
C LEU A 143 -6.19 -9.65 5.83
N HIS A 144 -5.12 -9.07 5.31
CA HIS A 144 -4.72 -7.70 5.60
C HIS A 144 -4.35 -6.96 4.32
N SER A 145 -4.93 -5.80 4.12
CA SER A 145 -4.67 -4.99 2.94
C SER A 145 -3.77 -3.81 3.31
N PRO A 146 -2.44 -4.01 3.27
CA PRO A 146 -1.51 -2.97 3.66
C PRO A 146 -1.48 -1.87 2.60
N HIS A 147 -1.47 -0.61 3.06
CA HIS A 147 -1.29 0.51 2.16
C HIS A 147 0.10 0.47 1.49
N PRO A 148 0.21 0.71 0.18
CA PRO A 148 1.48 0.63 -0.54
C PRO A 148 2.60 1.53 0.00
N SER A 149 2.25 2.59 0.72
CA SER A 149 3.18 3.60 1.26
C SER A 149 4.27 3.06 2.19
N ILE A 150 4.11 1.84 2.72
CA ILE A 150 5.15 1.20 3.55
C ILE A 150 5.90 0.07 2.84
N GLY A 151 5.48 -0.31 1.62
CA GLY A 151 6.16 -1.31 0.79
C GLY A 151 6.28 -2.71 1.42
N SER A 152 5.30 -3.13 2.23
CA SER A 152 5.41 -4.38 3.03
C SER A 152 4.39 -5.46 2.67
N GLY A 153 3.45 -5.22 1.75
CA GLY A 153 2.37 -6.15 1.42
C GLY A 153 2.87 -7.52 0.96
N THR A 154 3.73 -7.55 -0.06
CA THR A 154 4.30 -8.80 -0.59
C THR A 154 5.04 -9.59 0.49
N ARG A 155 5.83 -8.92 1.33
CA ARG A 155 6.56 -9.58 2.42
C ARG A 155 5.63 -10.18 3.47
N LEU A 156 4.52 -9.50 3.79
CA LEU A 156 3.49 -10.04 4.70
C LEU A 156 2.88 -11.30 4.10
N SER A 157 2.40 -11.22 2.86
CA SER A 157 1.76 -12.34 2.17
C SER A 157 2.66 -13.57 2.07
N MET A 158 3.94 -13.38 1.72
CA MET A 158 4.92 -14.48 1.69
C MET A 158 5.15 -15.08 3.08
N GLY A 159 5.22 -14.24 4.11
CA GLY A 159 5.38 -14.69 5.49
C GLY A 159 4.17 -15.49 5.99
N ASP A 160 2.96 -15.08 5.64
CA ASP A 160 1.73 -15.79 5.99
C ASP A 160 1.67 -17.19 5.34
N ALA A 161 1.95 -17.23 4.03
CA ALA A 161 1.98 -18.51 3.30
C ALA A 161 3.02 -19.48 3.85
N ALA A 162 4.23 -18.98 4.17
CA ALA A 162 5.29 -19.80 4.74
C ALA A 162 4.94 -20.34 6.14
N ALA A 163 4.38 -19.49 6.99
CA ALA A 163 3.96 -19.88 8.33
C ALA A 163 2.81 -20.89 8.29
N LEU A 164 1.79 -20.65 7.44
CA LEU A 164 0.68 -21.58 7.28
C LEU A 164 1.16 -22.95 6.83
N ALA A 165 2.03 -23.01 5.80
CA ALA A 165 2.61 -24.26 5.32
C ALA A 165 3.40 -24.99 6.41
N ALA A 166 4.23 -24.28 7.17
CA ALA A 166 5.00 -24.85 8.27
C ALA A 166 4.10 -25.42 9.39
N SER A 167 3.04 -24.68 9.75
CA SER A 167 2.08 -25.11 10.78
C SER A 167 1.28 -26.35 10.35
N ILE A 168 0.85 -26.43 9.08
CA ILE A 168 0.18 -27.61 8.53
C ILE A 168 1.10 -28.85 8.62
N VAL A 169 2.37 -28.71 8.27
CA VAL A 169 3.34 -29.81 8.35
C VAL A 169 3.61 -30.23 9.81
N LYS A 170 3.55 -29.28 10.74
CA LYS A 170 3.81 -29.52 12.17
C LYS A 170 2.68 -30.26 12.87
N TYR A 171 1.42 -30.07 12.45
CA TYR A 171 0.22 -30.60 13.12
C TYR A 171 -0.67 -31.50 12.22
N PRO A 172 -0.13 -32.52 11.54
CA PRO A 172 -0.98 -33.40 10.75
C PRO A 172 -1.74 -34.40 11.65
N PRO A 173 -3.04 -34.64 11.47
CA PRO A 173 -3.99 -33.98 10.58
C PRO A 173 -4.80 -32.85 11.26
N ASP A 174 -4.32 -32.29 12.37
CA ASP A 174 -5.05 -31.32 13.20
C ASP A 174 -5.02 -29.92 12.59
N VAL A 175 -5.94 -29.66 11.66
CA VAL A 175 -6.07 -28.35 11.01
C VAL A 175 -6.33 -27.21 12.02
N PRO A 176 -7.24 -27.32 13.00
CA PRO A 176 -7.43 -26.27 14.02
C PRO A 176 -6.15 -25.89 14.76
N ALA A 177 -5.35 -26.87 15.19
CA ALA A 177 -4.07 -26.62 15.86
C ALA A 177 -3.06 -25.92 14.91
N ALA A 178 -3.01 -26.33 13.63
CA ALA A 178 -2.17 -25.69 12.65
C ALA A 178 -2.55 -24.22 12.42
N LEU A 179 -3.85 -23.89 12.36
CA LEU A 179 -4.31 -22.52 12.17
C LEU A 179 -4.04 -21.62 13.39
N ALA A 180 -4.20 -22.16 14.60
CA ALA A 180 -3.85 -21.47 15.84
C ALA A 180 -2.34 -21.16 15.91
N ASP A 181 -1.48 -22.14 15.62
CA ASP A 181 -0.03 -21.98 15.59
C ASP A 181 0.42 -20.96 14.52
N CYS A 182 -0.18 -20.99 13.33
CA CYS A 182 0.08 -20.01 12.27
C CYS A 182 -0.24 -18.58 12.75
N ARG A 183 -1.39 -18.35 13.35
CA ARG A 183 -1.79 -17.05 13.89
C ARG A 183 -0.82 -16.57 14.96
N GLU A 184 -0.49 -17.43 15.94
CA GLU A 184 0.44 -17.08 17.02
C GLU A 184 1.81 -16.65 16.50
N GLN A 185 2.33 -17.31 15.47
CA GLN A 185 3.60 -16.94 14.84
C GLN A 185 3.54 -15.61 14.08
N ARG A 186 2.40 -15.30 13.44
CA ARG A 186 2.29 -14.19 12.49
C ARG A 186 1.74 -12.90 13.09
N GLU A 187 0.81 -12.98 14.02
CA GLU A 187 0.14 -11.82 14.62
C GLU A 187 1.12 -10.77 15.19
N PRO A 188 2.23 -11.12 15.87
CA PRO A 188 3.21 -10.13 16.33
C PRO A 188 3.90 -9.36 15.21
N ALA A 189 4.09 -9.97 14.04
CA ALA A 189 4.68 -9.32 12.88
C ALA A 189 3.68 -8.37 12.19
N GLU A 190 2.42 -8.76 12.14
CA GLU A 190 1.34 -7.92 11.64
C GLU A 190 1.15 -6.68 12.51
N VAL A 191 0.98 -6.85 13.82
CA VAL A 191 0.80 -5.74 14.77
C VAL A 191 1.93 -4.71 14.64
N LYS A 192 3.18 -5.14 14.48
CA LYS A 192 4.33 -4.25 14.25
C LYS A 192 4.24 -3.46 12.94
N LEU A 193 3.42 -3.87 11.98
CA LEU A 193 3.25 -3.20 10.69
C LEU A 193 1.97 -2.37 10.62
N VAL A 194 0.90 -2.81 11.26
CA VAL A 194 -0.41 -2.14 11.23
C VAL A 194 -0.32 -0.71 11.72
N VAL A 195 0.26 -0.47 12.90
CA VAL A 195 0.36 0.89 13.47
C VAL A 195 1.18 1.84 12.59
N PRO A 196 2.40 1.49 12.10
CA PRO A 196 3.14 2.33 11.17
C PRO A 196 2.42 2.55 9.84
N MET A 197 1.69 1.56 9.36
CA MET A 197 0.90 1.66 8.14
C MET A 197 -0.24 2.67 8.31
N GLU A 198 -0.98 2.59 9.43
CA GLU A 198 -2.06 3.52 9.74
C GLU A 198 -1.56 4.96 9.81
N ARG A 199 -0.49 5.19 10.55
CA ARG A 199 0.15 6.51 10.59
C ARG A 199 0.56 6.99 9.21
N SER A 200 1.07 6.08 8.38
CA SER A 200 1.53 6.43 7.03
C SER A 200 0.35 6.84 6.12
N PHE A 201 -0.74 6.08 6.05
CA PHE A 201 -1.83 6.49 5.17
C PHE A 201 -2.61 7.70 5.71
N GLU A 202 -2.79 7.84 7.02
CA GLU A 202 -3.37 9.05 7.60
C GLU A 202 -2.52 10.30 7.30
N TRP A 203 -1.19 10.12 7.24
CA TRP A 203 -0.30 11.19 6.82
C TRP A 203 -0.58 11.63 5.38
N TYR A 204 -0.76 10.67 4.45
CA TYR A 204 -1.09 10.98 3.05
C TYR A 204 -2.49 11.57 2.90
N GLU A 205 -3.48 11.10 3.64
CA GLU A 205 -4.84 11.67 3.64
C GLU A 205 -4.89 13.14 4.09
N THR A 206 -3.86 13.60 4.83
CA THR A 206 -3.76 14.98 5.34
C THR A 206 -2.67 15.81 4.67
N ILE A 207 -2.10 15.34 3.55
CA ILE A 207 -0.91 15.96 2.91
C ILE A 207 -1.13 17.43 2.56
N GLY A 208 -2.30 17.80 2.04
CA GLY A 208 -2.59 19.19 1.63
C GLY A 208 -2.45 20.17 2.77
N SER A 209 -3.11 19.89 3.90
CA SER A 209 -3.05 20.75 5.08
C SER A 209 -1.65 20.79 5.72
N ARG A 210 -0.94 19.67 5.72
CA ARG A 210 0.44 19.60 6.23
C ARG A 210 1.40 20.41 5.38
N ALA A 211 1.37 20.19 4.07
CA ALA A 211 2.28 20.84 3.14
C ALA A 211 2.04 22.35 3.02
N ASP A 212 0.81 22.81 3.21
CA ASP A 212 0.49 24.26 3.24
C ASP A 212 1.02 24.93 4.52
N ALA A 213 1.19 24.20 5.60
CA ALA A 213 1.68 24.71 6.89
C ALA A 213 3.21 24.63 7.07
N MET A 214 3.94 23.97 6.17
CA MET A 214 5.34 23.62 6.31
C MET A 214 6.19 24.13 5.16
N THR A 215 7.46 24.40 5.44
CA THR A 215 8.48 24.54 4.40
C THR A 215 8.77 23.17 3.79
N PRO A 216 9.36 23.09 2.57
CA PRO A 216 9.75 21.81 1.95
C PRO A 216 10.63 20.94 2.86
N ALA A 217 11.60 21.53 3.57
CA ALA A 217 12.47 20.80 4.49
C ALA A 217 11.69 20.22 5.68
N GLN A 218 10.77 21.01 6.26
CA GLN A 218 9.89 20.52 7.33
C GLN A 218 8.97 19.41 6.87
N LEU A 219 8.44 19.48 5.64
CA LEU A 219 7.60 18.45 5.08
C LEU A 219 8.35 17.13 4.89
N VAL A 220 9.60 17.19 4.40
CA VAL A 220 10.46 16.00 4.28
C VAL A 220 10.74 15.39 5.64
N PHE A 221 11.05 16.22 6.64
CA PHE A 221 11.28 15.78 8.01
C PHE A 221 10.03 15.09 8.60
N ASP A 222 8.84 15.71 8.47
CA ASP A 222 7.57 15.16 8.91
C ASP A 222 7.24 13.83 8.19
N TYR A 223 7.49 13.76 6.87
CA TYR A 223 7.37 12.54 6.10
C TYR A 223 8.25 11.39 6.62
N MET A 224 9.50 11.65 6.94
CA MET A 224 10.42 10.63 7.46
C MET A 224 9.95 10.05 8.79
N GLN A 225 9.26 10.84 9.61
CA GLN A 225 8.73 10.43 10.90
C GLN A 225 7.31 9.81 10.83
N ARG A 226 6.60 9.89 9.70
CA ARG A 226 5.18 9.53 9.57
C ARG A 226 4.81 8.15 10.11
N THR A 227 5.74 7.18 10.03
CA THR A 227 5.49 5.81 10.50
C THR A 227 5.75 5.62 12.00
N GLY A 228 6.35 6.62 12.66
CA GLY A 228 6.80 6.53 14.05
C GLY A 228 8.00 5.60 14.27
N ARG A 229 8.67 5.15 13.18
CA ARG A 229 9.85 4.26 13.24
C ARG A 229 11.18 5.00 13.18
N MET A 230 11.15 6.26 12.77
CA MET A 230 12.33 7.12 12.69
C MET A 230 12.28 8.12 13.85
N SER A 231 13.18 8.01 14.81
CA SER A 231 13.33 9.03 15.84
C SER A 231 14.23 10.17 15.37
N VAL A 232 14.15 11.31 16.06
CA VAL A 232 15.01 12.48 15.78
C VAL A 232 16.48 12.12 15.94
N GLU A 233 16.81 11.39 17.01
CA GLU A 233 18.18 10.95 17.30
C GLU A 233 18.72 10.02 16.19
N ARG A 234 17.87 9.15 15.68
CA ARG A 234 18.23 8.28 14.56
C ARG A 234 18.43 9.08 13.27
N MET A 235 17.57 10.07 13.00
CA MET A 235 17.75 10.96 11.84
C MET A 235 19.04 11.79 11.96
N GLN A 236 19.37 12.33 13.13
CA GLN A 236 20.62 13.06 13.35
C GLN A 236 21.85 12.22 13.04
N LYS A 237 21.77 10.91 13.31
CA LYS A 237 22.85 9.97 13.01
C LYS A 237 22.90 9.58 11.53
N ASP A 238 21.75 9.27 10.93
CA ASP A 238 21.65 8.65 9.59
C ASP A 238 21.60 9.71 8.46
N ALA A 239 21.19 10.95 8.78
CA ALA A 239 21.05 12.06 7.83
C ALA A 239 21.36 13.40 8.53
N PRO A 240 22.61 13.63 8.98
CA PRO A 240 23.00 14.84 9.74
C PRO A 240 22.83 16.13 8.95
N GLU A 241 22.76 16.08 7.62
CA GLU A 241 22.52 17.23 6.74
C GLU A 241 21.14 17.89 6.92
N PHE A 242 20.22 17.27 7.64
CA PHE A 242 18.91 17.85 8.00
C PHE A 242 18.94 18.72 9.26
N PHE A 243 20.07 18.76 10.00
CA PHE A 243 20.24 19.46 11.27
C PHE A 243 21.36 20.47 11.21
#